data_a8a288311347550daf74d1e55a03ca6e
#
_entry.id   a8a288311347550daf74d1e55a03ca6e
#
_cell.length_a   1.000
_cell.length_b   1.000
_cell.length_c   1.000
_cell.angle_alpha   90.00
_cell.angle_beta   90.00
_cell.angle_gamma   90.00
#
_symmetry.space_group_name_H-M   'P 1'
#
loop_
_entity.id
_entity.type
_entity.pdbx_description
1 polymer ?
#
loop_
_entity_poly.entity_id
_entity_poly.type
_entity_poly.pdbx_seq_one_letter_code
_entity_poly.pdbx_strand_id
1 'polypeptide(L)'
;FMSLDKNNSQYSKIAKLFHWGFVFLFVYGVAKQVDDINQLEDQAFFRFEIIFAVIFLFLLLIRLIYMKTTQKTSLPEDTPKAQKLAAKIVHNVMYSLLIGTVLSGLLIGFLFWIELKDGIITDIVIIFHELNINLLYWFIGIHILAATYHRLKRDGVSVSYTHLRAHE
;
A
#
# COMPACT_ATOMS: atom_id res chain seq x y z
N PHE A 1 -11.14 -40.23 18.10
CA PHE A 1 -11.61 -38.84 18.30
C PHE A 1 -10.55 -37.93 17.73
N MET A 2 -10.67 -37.63 16.46
CA MET A 2 -9.74 -36.77 15.72
C MET A 2 -10.32 -35.36 15.81
N SER A 3 -9.67 -34.50 16.60
CA SER A 3 -10.01 -33.08 16.69
C SER A 3 -9.80 -32.45 15.31
N LEU A 4 -10.89 -32.01 14.69
CA LEU A 4 -10.86 -31.18 13.51
C LEU A 4 -10.18 -29.86 13.90
N ASP A 5 -8.92 -29.70 13.56
CA ASP A 5 -8.26 -28.42 13.53
C ASP A 5 -9.11 -27.49 12.64
N LYS A 6 -9.85 -26.59 13.27
CA LYS A 6 -10.42 -25.44 12.58
C LYS A 6 -9.26 -24.65 12.04
N ASN A 7 -8.97 -24.85 10.75
CA ASN A 7 -7.98 -24.13 9.98
C ASN A 7 -8.29 -22.61 10.07
N ASN A 8 -7.70 -21.98 11.08
CA ASN A 8 -7.77 -20.55 11.27
C ASN A 8 -6.99 -19.92 10.11
N SER A 9 -7.70 -19.43 9.10
CA SER A 9 -7.16 -18.71 7.95
C SER A 9 -6.57 -17.35 8.38
N GLN A 10 -5.56 -17.37 9.25
CA GLN A 10 -4.90 -16.16 9.74
C GLN A 10 -3.65 -15.89 8.92
N TYR A 11 -3.45 -14.62 8.55
CA TYR A 11 -2.19 -14.18 7.98
C TYR A 11 -1.02 -14.46 8.91
N SER A 12 0.13 -14.85 8.32
CA SER A 12 1.36 -15.10 9.07
C SER A 12 1.82 -13.84 9.83
N LYS A 13 2.62 -14.02 10.89
CA LYS A 13 3.22 -12.91 11.64
C LYS A 13 4.03 -11.98 10.72
N ILE A 14 4.72 -12.57 9.74
CA ILE A 14 5.51 -11.82 8.74
C ILE A 14 4.60 -10.97 7.85
N ALA A 15 3.46 -11.51 7.39
CA ALA A 15 2.50 -10.75 6.59
C ALA A 15 1.95 -9.54 7.37
N LYS A 16 1.66 -9.72 8.67
CA LYS A 16 1.22 -8.63 9.55
C LYS A 16 2.31 -7.58 9.76
N LEU A 17 3.55 -8.00 9.96
CA LEU A 17 4.70 -7.10 10.09
C LEU A 17 4.90 -6.28 8.81
N PHE A 18 4.86 -6.92 7.63
CA PHE A 18 4.92 -6.22 6.34
C PHE A 18 3.77 -5.21 6.19
N HIS A 19 2.55 -5.58 6.57
CA HIS A 19 1.41 -4.66 6.47
C HIS A 19 1.64 -3.40 7.29
N TRP A 20 1.94 -3.53 8.58
CA TRP A 20 2.14 -2.40 9.48
C TRP A 20 3.41 -1.61 9.15
N GLY A 21 4.49 -2.28 8.75
CA GLY A 21 5.70 -1.62 8.27
C GLY A 21 5.42 -0.72 7.08
N PHE A 22 4.60 -1.19 6.11
CA PHE A 22 4.16 -0.38 4.98
C PHE A 22 3.26 0.78 5.38
N VAL A 23 2.35 0.58 6.34
CA VAL A 23 1.53 1.69 6.86
C VAL A 23 2.41 2.80 7.41
N PHE A 24 3.42 2.47 8.22
CA PHE A 24 4.36 3.47 8.76
C PHE A 24 5.17 4.15 7.67
N LEU A 25 5.72 3.39 6.71
CA LEU A 25 6.48 3.97 5.60
C LEU A 25 5.61 4.88 4.73
N PHE A 26 4.36 4.49 4.46
CA PHE A 26 3.42 5.29 3.70
C PHE A 26 3.08 6.60 4.42
N VAL A 27 2.73 6.53 5.71
CA VAL A 27 2.44 7.72 6.52
C VAL A 27 3.66 8.65 6.57
N TYR A 28 4.86 8.08 6.72
CA TYR A 28 6.10 8.86 6.68
C TYR A 28 6.30 9.54 5.32
N GLY A 29 6.10 8.83 4.21
CA GLY A 29 6.17 9.38 2.86
C GLY A 29 5.19 10.51 2.63
N VAL A 30 3.93 10.35 3.10
CA VAL A 30 2.91 11.41 3.04
C VAL A 30 3.32 12.64 3.88
N ALA A 31 3.89 12.44 5.06
CA ALA A 31 4.33 13.53 5.93
C ALA A 31 5.56 14.28 5.39
N LYS A 32 6.30 13.67 4.47
CA LYS A 32 7.51 14.22 3.84
C LYS A 32 7.35 14.49 2.34
N GLN A 33 6.11 14.40 1.84
CA GLN A 33 5.87 14.62 0.41
C GLN A 33 6.35 16.01 -0.03
N VAL A 34 6.71 16.09 -1.30
CA VAL A 34 7.07 17.33 -1.97
C VAL A 34 5.80 18.18 -2.16
N ASP A 35 5.77 19.35 -1.60
CA ASP A 35 4.65 20.30 -1.77
C ASP A 35 4.81 21.14 -3.04
N ASP A 36 6.05 21.44 -3.43
CA ASP A 36 6.40 22.23 -4.61
C ASP A 36 7.63 21.63 -5.28
N ILE A 37 7.59 21.50 -6.60
CA ILE A 37 8.70 20.95 -7.41
C ILE A 37 10.02 21.72 -7.19
N ASN A 38 9.97 22.99 -6.87
CA ASN A 38 11.15 23.81 -6.57
C ASN A 38 11.90 23.32 -5.32
N GLN A 39 11.28 22.56 -4.42
CA GLN A 39 11.97 21.92 -3.28
C GLN A 39 13.01 20.91 -3.74
N LEU A 40 12.86 20.35 -4.94
CA LEU A 40 13.84 19.44 -5.55
C LEU A 40 15.15 20.13 -5.98
N GLU A 41 15.23 21.44 -5.93
CA GLU A 41 16.47 22.18 -6.14
C GLU A 41 17.47 21.99 -4.98
N ASP A 42 16.96 21.69 -3.77
CA ASP A 42 17.81 21.22 -2.68
C ASP A 42 18.29 19.79 -2.99
N GLN A 43 19.57 19.67 -3.28
CA GLN A 43 20.19 18.40 -3.65
C GLN A 43 20.11 17.34 -2.55
N ALA A 44 20.12 17.73 -1.28
CA ALA A 44 20.00 16.79 -0.17
C ALA A 44 18.58 16.23 -0.09
N PHE A 45 17.59 17.09 -0.25
CA PHE A 45 16.18 16.72 -0.29
C PHE A 45 15.87 15.85 -1.53
N PHE A 46 16.33 16.26 -2.71
CA PHE A 46 16.19 15.49 -3.96
C PHE A 46 16.75 14.06 -3.83
N ARG A 47 17.98 13.92 -3.32
CA ARG A 47 18.59 12.60 -3.11
C ARG A 47 17.79 11.76 -2.12
N PHE A 48 17.30 12.38 -1.05
CA PHE A 48 16.47 11.70 -0.07
C PHE A 48 15.19 11.14 -0.72
N GLU A 49 14.47 11.95 -1.50
CA GLU A 49 13.24 11.53 -2.17
C GLU A 49 13.48 10.36 -3.14
N ILE A 50 14.54 10.41 -3.95
CA ILE A 50 14.89 9.34 -4.88
C ILE A 50 15.24 8.04 -4.13
N ILE A 51 16.09 8.13 -3.11
CA ILE A 51 16.49 6.95 -2.31
C ILE A 51 15.27 6.36 -1.61
N PHE A 52 14.43 7.20 -1.01
CA PHE A 52 13.20 6.77 -0.35
C PHE A 52 12.27 6.06 -1.32
N ALA A 53 12.02 6.63 -2.51
CA ALA A 53 11.16 6.06 -3.53
C ALA A 53 11.68 4.70 -4.02
N VAL A 54 12.99 4.55 -4.24
CA VAL A 54 13.61 3.28 -4.68
C VAL A 54 13.47 2.21 -3.59
N ILE A 55 13.78 2.55 -2.34
CA ILE A 55 13.64 1.62 -1.21
C ILE A 55 12.17 1.22 -1.03
N PHE A 56 11.26 2.18 -1.09
CA PHE A 56 9.84 1.94 -0.95
C PHE A 56 9.33 1.00 -2.07
N LEU A 57 9.71 1.25 -3.32
CA LEU A 57 9.35 0.39 -4.46
C LEU A 57 9.87 -1.05 -4.26
N PHE A 58 11.12 -1.19 -3.85
CA PHE A 58 11.73 -2.50 -3.61
C PHE A 58 10.99 -3.28 -2.53
N LEU A 59 10.71 -2.66 -1.40
CA LEU A 59 9.94 -3.26 -0.31
C LEU A 59 8.50 -3.58 -0.73
N LEU A 60 7.87 -2.71 -1.53
CA LEU A 60 6.53 -2.94 -2.09
C LEU A 60 6.49 -4.17 -2.97
N LEU A 61 7.48 -4.36 -3.85
CA LEU A 61 7.58 -5.54 -4.72
C LEU A 61 7.83 -6.82 -3.90
N ILE A 62 8.72 -6.78 -2.91
CA ILE A 62 8.94 -7.92 -2.01
C ILE A 62 7.63 -8.29 -1.30
N ARG A 63 6.92 -7.31 -0.76
CA ARG A 63 5.63 -7.55 -0.11
C ARG A 63 4.61 -8.14 -1.07
N LEU A 64 4.49 -7.60 -2.28
CA LEU A 64 3.56 -8.10 -3.29
C LEU A 64 3.83 -9.55 -3.66
N ILE A 65 5.10 -9.89 -3.91
CA ILE A 65 5.53 -11.25 -4.23
C ILE A 65 5.25 -12.17 -3.03
N TYR A 66 5.66 -11.78 -1.83
CA TYR A 66 5.43 -12.56 -0.62
C TYR A 66 3.93 -12.85 -0.40
N MET A 67 3.08 -11.84 -0.50
CA MET A 67 1.63 -11.98 -0.32
C MET A 67 1.00 -12.88 -1.39
N LYS A 68 1.43 -12.78 -2.65
CA LYS A 68 0.90 -13.61 -3.73
C LYS A 68 1.36 -15.05 -3.69
N THR A 69 2.58 -15.31 -3.20
CA THR A 69 3.17 -16.66 -3.21
C THR A 69 2.90 -17.45 -1.93
N THR A 70 2.80 -16.78 -0.79
CA THR A 70 2.75 -17.47 0.51
C THR A 70 1.42 -17.35 1.23
N GLN A 71 0.61 -16.33 0.89
CA GLN A 71 -0.63 -16.09 1.61
C GLN A 71 -1.84 -16.50 0.77
N LYS A 72 -2.62 -17.43 1.31
CA LYS A 72 -3.99 -17.69 0.84
C LYS A 72 -4.91 -16.60 1.39
N THR A 73 -6.12 -16.48 0.82
CA THR A 73 -7.11 -15.52 1.33
C THR A 73 -7.35 -15.72 2.83
N SER A 74 -7.33 -14.64 3.60
CA SER A 74 -7.63 -14.65 5.03
C SER A 74 -9.12 -14.55 5.32
N LEU A 75 -9.94 -14.42 4.28
CA LEU A 75 -11.38 -14.33 4.44
C LEU A 75 -11.94 -15.71 4.78
N PRO A 76 -12.89 -15.81 5.75
CA PRO A 76 -13.59 -17.04 6.06
C PRO A 76 -14.19 -17.70 4.82
N GLU A 77 -14.29 -19.03 4.82
CA GLU A 77 -14.79 -19.78 3.66
C GLU A 77 -16.26 -19.43 3.33
N ASP A 78 -17.04 -19.12 4.34
CA ASP A 78 -18.45 -18.72 4.27
C ASP A 78 -18.66 -17.26 3.83
N THR A 79 -17.59 -16.47 3.66
CA THR A 79 -17.68 -15.09 3.18
C THR A 79 -18.34 -15.03 1.79
N PRO A 80 -19.34 -14.15 1.58
CA PRO A 80 -20.00 -13.99 0.27
C PRO A 80 -19.03 -13.73 -0.87
N LYS A 81 -19.26 -14.34 -2.03
CA LYS A 81 -18.38 -14.21 -3.22
C LYS A 81 -18.17 -12.75 -3.64
N ALA A 82 -19.24 -11.94 -3.58
CA ALA A 82 -19.16 -10.51 -3.91
C ALA A 82 -18.19 -9.76 -2.98
N GLN A 83 -18.19 -10.09 -1.70
CA GLN A 83 -17.28 -9.46 -0.71
C GLN A 83 -15.82 -9.91 -0.92
N LYS A 84 -15.60 -11.19 -1.24
CA LYS A 84 -14.25 -11.69 -1.62
C LYS A 84 -13.73 -10.98 -2.86
N LEU A 85 -14.60 -10.78 -3.86
CA LEU A 85 -14.24 -10.07 -5.09
C LEU A 85 -13.94 -8.60 -4.81
N ALA A 86 -14.78 -7.91 -4.04
CA ALA A 86 -14.57 -6.51 -3.67
C ALA A 86 -13.25 -6.31 -2.93
N ALA A 87 -12.93 -7.15 -1.95
CA ALA A 87 -11.66 -7.11 -1.23
C ALA A 87 -10.46 -7.30 -2.19
N LYS A 88 -10.56 -8.26 -3.12
CA LYS A 88 -9.51 -8.51 -4.13
C LYS A 88 -9.30 -7.30 -5.04
N ILE A 89 -10.39 -6.68 -5.51
CA ILE A 89 -10.33 -5.49 -6.38
C ILE A 89 -9.67 -4.33 -5.64
N VAL A 90 -10.14 -4.02 -4.42
CA VAL A 90 -9.59 -2.91 -3.62
C VAL A 90 -8.09 -3.09 -3.41
N HIS A 91 -7.64 -4.27 -2.99
CA HIS A 91 -6.21 -4.52 -2.79
C HIS A 91 -5.40 -4.41 -4.08
N ASN A 92 -5.88 -4.98 -5.19
CA ASN A 92 -5.16 -4.90 -6.46
C ASN A 92 -5.06 -3.46 -6.97
N VAL A 93 -6.14 -2.69 -6.85
CA VAL A 93 -6.14 -1.26 -7.23
C VAL A 93 -5.18 -0.48 -6.35
N MET A 94 -5.18 -0.69 -5.03
CA MET A 94 -4.23 -0.03 -4.13
C MET A 94 -2.77 -0.35 -4.47
N TYR A 95 -2.43 -1.60 -4.78
CA TYR A 95 -1.08 -1.96 -5.23
C TYR A 95 -0.71 -1.29 -6.55
N SER A 96 -1.64 -1.26 -7.51
CA SER A 96 -1.40 -0.60 -8.80
C SER A 96 -1.19 0.90 -8.64
N LEU A 97 -1.99 1.55 -7.81
CA LEU A 97 -1.85 2.98 -7.51
C LEU A 97 -0.55 3.29 -6.75
N LEU A 98 -0.15 2.46 -5.78
CA LEU A 98 1.13 2.61 -5.08
C LEU A 98 2.31 2.51 -6.05
N ILE A 99 2.32 1.49 -6.91
CA ILE A 99 3.37 1.32 -7.92
C ILE A 99 3.36 2.52 -8.89
N GLY A 100 2.18 2.93 -9.38
CA GLY A 100 2.02 4.07 -10.27
C GLY A 100 2.53 5.38 -9.66
N THR A 101 2.21 5.62 -8.38
CA THR A 101 2.70 6.78 -7.62
C THR A 101 4.23 6.79 -7.53
N VAL A 102 4.84 5.67 -7.14
CA VAL A 102 6.30 5.61 -6.97
C VAL A 102 7.00 5.74 -8.32
N LEU A 103 6.53 5.05 -9.36
CA LEU A 103 7.15 5.13 -10.69
C LEU A 103 7.01 6.53 -11.31
N SER A 104 5.85 7.17 -11.17
CA SER A 104 5.67 8.54 -11.65
C SER A 104 6.51 9.55 -10.84
N GLY A 105 6.65 9.37 -9.53
CA GLY A 105 7.55 10.17 -8.71
C GLY A 105 9.03 10.03 -9.13
N LEU A 106 9.49 8.81 -9.37
CA LEU A 106 10.83 8.56 -9.91
C LEU A 106 11.02 9.17 -11.31
N LEU A 107 9.96 9.14 -12.14
CA LEU A 107 10.01 9.77 -13.46
C LEU A 107 10.09 11.30 -13.36
N ILE A 108 9.35 11.93 -12.44
CA ILE A 108 9.48 13.37 -12.15
C ILE A 108 10.93 13.69 -11.73
N GLY A 109 11.50 12.91 -10.82
CA GLY A 109 12.88 13.06 -10.40
C GLY A 109 13.88 12.92 -11.55
N PHE A 110 13.65 11.96 -12.46
CA PHE A 110 14.47 11.79 -13.66
C PHE A 110 14.36 12.99 -14.60
N LEU A 111 13.15 13.49 -14.87
CA LEU A 111 12.92 14.68 -15.70
C LEU A 111 13.62 15.89 -15.10
N PHE A 112 13.53 16.06 -13.79
CA PHE A 112 14.22 17.13 -13.08
C PHE A 112 15.75 17.01 -13.21
N TRP A 113 16.28 15.79 -13.09
CA TRP A 113 17.72 15.53 -13.22
C TRP A 113 18.28 15.86 -14.62
N ILE A 114 17.50 15.66 -15.68
CA ILE A 114 17.88 16.02 -17.06
C ILE A 114 17.52 17.46 -17.44
N GLU A 115 17.22 18.31 -16.44
CA GLU A 115 16.84 19.72 -16.60
C GLU A 115 15.53 19.96 -17.37
N LEU A 116 14.71 18.94 -17.58
CA LEU A 116 13.38 19.06 -18.17
C LEU A 116 12.35 19.36 -17.06
N LYS A 117 12.46 20.55 -16.45
CA LYS A 117 11.66 20.94 -15.28
C LYS A 117 10.27 21.45 -15.65
N ASP A 118 10.12 21.96 -16.87
CA ASP A 118 8.91 22.61 -17.38
C ASP A 118 8.48 21.98 -18.71
N GLY A 119 7.20 22.18 -19.04
CA GLY A 119 6.63 21.82 -20.32
C GLY A 119 5.63 20.64 -20.22
N ILE A 120 4.96 20.41 -21.34
CA ILE A 120 3.79 19.53 -21.41
C ILE A 120 4.08 18.09 -20.89
N ILE A 121 5.29 17.57 -21.09
CA ILE A 121 5.66 16.23 -20.64
C ILE A 121 5.71 16.18 -19.13
N THR A 122 6.40 17.13 -18.51
CA THR A 122 6.51 17.24 -17.05
C THR A 122 5.15 17.47 -16.41
N ASP A 123 4.35 18.36 -16.98
CA ASP A 123 2.98 18.66 -16.49
C ASP A 123 2.11 17.41 -16.53
N ILE A 124 2.13 16.63 -17.61
CA ILE A 124 1.34 15.38 -17.71
C ILE A 124 1.78 14.37 -16.64
N VAL A 125 3.09 14.21 -16.42
CA VAL A 125 3.60 13.26 -15.42
C VAL A 125 3.22 13.70 -14.00
N ILE A 126 3.28 15.00 -13.70
CA ILE A 126 2.87 15.55 -12.41
C ILE A 126 1.37 15.32 -12.19
N ILE A 127 0.53 15.67 -13.18
CA ILE A 127 -0.93 15.45 -13.08
C ILE A 127 -1.24 13.95 -12.86
N PHE A 128 -0.55 13.06 -13.58
CA PHE A 128 -0.72 11.62 -13.40
C PHE A 128 -0.30 11.18 -11.99
N HIS A 129 0.80 11.69 -11.46
CA HIS A 129 1.29 11.42 -10.11
C HIS A 129 0.27 11.86 -9.04
N GLU A 130 -0.21 13.08 -9.13
CA GLU A 130 -1.21 13.64 -8.22
C GLU A 130 -2.54 12.87 -8.27
N LEU A 131 -2.98 12.49 -9.48
CA LEU A 131 -4.19 11.68 -9.66
C LEU A 131 -4.05 10.32 -8.96
N ASN A 132 -2.91 9.65 -9.12
CA ASN A 132 -2.65 8.38 -8.44
C ASN A 132 -2.69 8.53 -6.91
N ILE A 133 -2.08 9.58 -6.35
CA ILE A 133 -2.09 9.87 -4.91
C ILE A 133 -3.51 10.11 -4.42
N ASN A 134 -4.28 10.94 -5.11
CA ASN A 134 -5.67 11.25 -4.73
C ASN A 134 -6.55 10.00 -4.75
N LEU A 135 -6.46 9.19 -5.81
CA LEU A 135 -7.17 7.92 -5.88
C LEU A 135 -6.74 6.95 -4.78
N LEU A 136 -5.44 6.90 -4.49
CA LEU A 136 -4.89 6.06 -3.43
C LEU A 136 -5.48 6.42 -2.07
N TYR A 137 -5.59 7.70 -1.73
CA TYR A 137 -6.22 8.15 -0.49
C TYR A 137 -7.68 7.69 -0.37
N TRP A 138 -8.45 7.78 -1.46
CA TRP A 138 -9.82 7.28 -1.49
C TRP A 138 -9.89 5.78 -1.25
N PHE A 139 -9.05 4.99 -1.92
CA PHE A 139 -9.04 3.53 -1.75
C PHE A 139 -8.56 3.11 -0.36
N ILE A 140 -7.58 3.80 0.22
CA ILE A 140 -7.14 3.58 1.61
C ILE A 140 -8.30 3.90 2.57
N GLY A 141 -9.01 5.01 2.38
CA GLY A 141 -10.19 5.36 3.16
C GLY A 141 -11.27 4.27 3.12
N ILE A 142 -11.63 3.81 1.93
CA ILE A 142 -12.58 2.70 1.73
C ILE A 142 -12.09 1.42 2.43
N HIS A 143 -10.80 1.09 2.27
CA HIS A 143 -10.19 -0.08 2.91
C HIS A 143 -10.28 -0.02 4.44
N ILE A 144 -9.95 1.14 5.04
CA ILE A 144 -10.03 1.33 6.50
C ILE A 144 -11.47 1.24 6.98
N LEU A 145 -12.41 1.89 6.28
CA LEU A 145 -13.84 1.83 6.63
C LEU A 145 -14.38 0.40 6.56
N ALA A 146 -14.06 -0.34 5.51
CA ALA A 146 -14.46 -1.74 5.37
C ALA A 146 -13.87 -2.60 6.50
N ALA A 147 -12.58 -2.46 6.80
CA ALA A 147 -11.93 -3.19 7.88
C ALA A 147 -12.55 -2.88 9.25
N THR A 148 -12.86 -1.60 9.51
CA THR A 148 -13.51 -1.16 10.75
C THR A 148 -14.93 -1.70 10.86
N TYR A 149 -15.72 -1.63 9.79
CA TYR A 149 -17.07 -2.17 9.73
C TYR A 149 -17.10 -3.67 10.06
N HIS A 150 -16.22 -4.47 9.41
CA HIS A 150 -16.14 -5.90 9.67
C HIS A 150 -15.67 -6.22 11.11
N ARG A 151 -14.79 -5.39 11.65
CA ARG A 151 -14.36 -5.52 13.05
C ARG A 151 -15.51 -5.27 14.03
N LEU A 152 -16.31 -4.23 13.80
CA LEU A 152 -17.46 -3.90 14.64
C LEU A 152 -18.54 -4.98 14.55
N LYS A 153 -18.77 -5.51 13.36
CA LYS A 153 -19.75 -6.58 13.13
C LYS A 153 -19.31 -7.93 13.70
N ARG A 154 -18.03 -8.09 14.08
CA ARG A 154 -17.44 -9.33 14.62
C ARG A 154 -17.59 -10.53 13.67
N ASP A 155 -17.60 -10.30 12.36
CA ASP A 155 -17.78 -11.33 11.35
C ASP A 155 -16.49 -12.10 10.99
N GLY A 156 -15.41 -11.89 11.74
CA GLY A 156 -14.12 -12.57 11.60
C GLY A 156 -13.21 -12.01 10.50
N VAL A 157 -13.71 -11.18 9.61
CA VAL A 157 -12.96 -10.67 8.45
C VAL A 157 -11.80 -9.75 8.86
N SER A 158 -11.99 -8.91 9.88
CA SER A 158 -10.96 -7.95 10.33
C SER A 158 -10.03 -8.47 11.42
N VAL A 159 -10.39 -9.57 12.08
CA VAL A 159 -9.65 -10.13 13.24
C VAL A 159 -8.27 -10.62 12.85
N SER A 160 -8.06 -10.94 11.57
CA SER A 160 -6.80 -11.51 11.07
C SER A 160 -5.59 -10.58 11.18
N TYR A 161 -5.79 -9.25 11.21
CA TYR A 161 -4.69 -8.26 11.21
C TYR A 161 -4.36 -7.67 12.59
N THR A 162 -5.27 -7.76 13.58
CA THR A 162 -5.18 -6.98 14.81
C THR A 162 -4.87 -7.76 16.08
N HIS A 163 -4.95 -9.10 16.09
CA HIS A 163 -4.61 -9.87 17.28
C HIS A 163 -3.13 -10.28 17.29
N LEU A 164 -2.33 -9.49 18.01
CA LEU A 164 -1.22 -10.00 18.80
C LEU A 164 -1.81 -10.59 20.09
N ARG A 165 -2.39 -11.78 20.04
CA ARG A 165 -2.73 -12.46 21.29
C ARG A 165 -1.40 -12.93 21.90
N ALA A 166 -1.08 -12.34 23.08
CA ALA A 166 -0.23 -12.99 24.05
C ALA A 166 -0.87 -14.36 24.37
N HIS A 167 -0.16 -15.42 24.11
CA HIS A 167 -0.48 -16.72 24.67
C HIS A 167 -0.03 -16.67 26.13
N GLU A 168 -0.98 -16.63 27.05
CA GLU A 168 -0.83 -17.26 28.34
C GLU A 168 -0.99 -18.77 28.18
#